data_ed5348bf7748516a8672aa8b0662e2fd
#
_entry.id   ed5348bf7748516a8672aa8b0662e2fd
#
_cell.length_a   1.000
_cell.length_b   1.000
_cell.length_c   1.000
_cell.angle_alpha   90.00
_cell.angle_beta   90.00
_cell.angle_gamma   90.00
#
_symmetry.space_group_name_H-M   'P 1'
#
loop_
_entity.id
_entity.type
_entity.pdbx_description
1 polymer ?
#
loop_
_entity_poly.entity_id
_entity_poly.type
_entity_poly.pdbx_seq_one_letter_code
_entity_poly.pdbx_strand_id
1 'polypeptide(L)'
;MQNAGYYKSYKGFLNEEESLHLSQVIRTNENMVKSIPIPEYDDNDYTGLTKYHSVYNWLNHPLWEPLDLPTRIHNLPEFKGKPISIQCWGNILRQGENLEEHTHGTGEEPTFYALNIFLSGNTTTGTYYYDAREYIPNEVGELIVLTSDIPHGVPTHLFQEPRVSIAMDVYVDSNALQEQKDLVAQGVMSKERFIHLSA
;
A
#
# COMPACT_ATOMS: atom_id res chain seq x y z
N MET A 1 -8.67 24.80 -12.88
CA MET A 1 -7.71 23.83 -13.47
C MET A 1 -7.62 22.72 -12.46
N GLN A 2 -8.17 21.54 -12.76
CA GLN A 2 -7.95 20.34 -11.93
C GLN A 2 -6.45 20.07 -11.96
N ASN A 3 -5.81 20.04 -10.80
CA ASN A 3 -4.44 19.57 -10.69
C ASN A 3 -4.46 18.12 -11.19
N ALA A 4 -3.73 17.82 -12.26
CA ALA A 4 -3.50 16.45 -12.66
C ALA A 4 -2.80 15.77 -11.48
N GLY A 5 -3.39 14.68 -10.96
CA GLY A 5 -2.81 13.93 -9.85
C GLY A 5 -1.36 13.55 -10.14
N TYR A 6 -0.55 13.48 -9.11
CA TYR A 6 0.86 13.10 -9.24
C TYR A 6 0.99 11.59 -9.37
N TYR A 7 1.71 11.16 -10.40
CA TYR A 7 2.07 9.76 -10.63
C TYR A 7 3.56 9.66 -10.94
N LYS A 8 4.25 8.74 -10.29
CA LYS A 8 5.65 8.45 -10.57
C LYS A 8 5.98 6.98 -10.36
N SER A 9 6.81 6.45 -11.24
CA SER A 9 7.32 5.08 -11.21
C SER A 9 8.81 5.06 -10.87
N TYR A 10 9.21 4.10 -10.04
CA TYR A 10 10.59 3.79 -9.67
C TYR A 10 10.89 2.33 -10.03
N LYS A 11 11.42 2.12 -11.23
CA LYS A 11 11.81 0.78 -11.70
C LYS A 11 12.98 0.23 -10.91
N GLY A 12 12.90 -1.07 -10.60
CA GLY A 12 13.94 -1.75 -9.84
C GLY A 12 14.09 -1.24 -8.41
N PHE A 13 13.03 -0.69 -7.82
CA PHE A 13 13.02 -0.30 -6.41
C PHE A 13 13.31 -1.50 -5.50
N LEU A 14 12.74 -2.67 -5.84
CA LEU A 14 13.16 -3.97 -5.32
C LEU A 14 13.74 -4.80 -6.46
N ASN A 15 14.75 -5.61 -6.17
CA ASN A 15 15.20 -6.63 -7.10
C ASN A 15 14.27 -7.87 -7.05
N GLU A 16 14.49 -8.84 -7.95
CA GLU A 16 13.66 -10.04 -8.04
C GLU A 16 13.71 -10.89 -6.76
N GLU A 17 14.89 -11.03 -6.13
CA GLU A 17 15.07 -11.79 -4.91
C GLU A 17 14.32 -11.16 -3.73
N GLU A 18 14.45 -9.85 -3.55
CA GLU A 18 13.71 -9.07 -2.55
C GLU A 18 12.20 -9.20 -2.76
N SER A 19 11.73 -9.05 -4.00
CA SER A 19 10.31 -9.15 -4.35
C SER A 19 9.74 -10.54 -4.08
N LEU A 20 10.49 -11.59 -4.46
CA LEU A 20 10.11 -12.97 -4.21
C LEU A 20 10.07 -13.26 -2.69
N HIS A 21 11.07 -12.79 -1.94
CA HIS A 21 11.12 -12.94 -0.49
C HIS A 21 9.88 -12.32 0.16
N LEU A 22 9.56 -11.06 -0.14
CA LEU A 22 8.38 -10.38 0.40
C LEU A 22 7.08 -11.10 0.03
N SER A 23 6.95 -11.53 -1.23
CA SER A 23 5.79 -12.30 -1.69
C SER A 23 5.61 -13.60 -0.91
N GLN A 24 6.68 -14.35 -0.65
CA GLN A 24 6.64 -15.59 0.13
C GLN A 24 6.24 -15.32 1.58
N VAL A 25 6.79 -14.28 2.21
CA VAL A 25 6.44 -13.89 3.58
C VAL A 25 4.95 -13.56 3.69
N ILE A 26 4.39 -12.77 2.76
CA ILE A 26 2.96 -12.45 2.75
C ILE A 26 2.11 -13.72 2.62
N ARG A 27 2.41 -14.57 1.64
CA ARG A 27 1.65 -15.80 1.39
C ARG A 27 1.70 -16.78 2.55
N THR A 28 2.86 -16.90 3.20
CA THR A 28 3.04 -17.82 4.33
C THR A 28 2.30 -17.33 5.59
N ASN A 29 2.23 -16.01 5.78
CA ASN A 29 1.63 -15.42 6.98
C ASN A 29 0.19 -14.90 6.76
N GLU A 30 -0.42 -15.15 5.60
CA GLU A 30 -1.78 -14.71 5.28
C GLU A 30 -2.80 -15.13 6.34
N ASN A 31 -2.79 -16.40 6.76
CA ASN A 31 -3.72 -16.91 7.75
C ASN A 31 -3.50 -16.29 9.14
N MET A 32 -2.27 -15.99 9.50
CA MET A 32 -1.94 -15.29 10.73
C MET A 32 -2.58 -13.89 10.74
N VAL A 33 -2.39 -13.12 9.66
CA VAL A 33 -2.99 -11.79 9.54
C VAL A 33 -4.53 -11.87 9.54
N LYS A 34 -5.12 -12.83 8.82
CA LYS A 34 -6.57 -13.05 8.79
C LYS A 34 -7.18 -13.50 10.14
N SER A 35 -6.36 -13.94 11.08
CA SER A 35 -6.81 -14.27 12.44
C SER A 35 -6.88 -13.06 13.38
N ILE A 36 -6.36 -11.90 12.97
CA ILE A 36 -6.40 -10.68 13.77
C ILE A 36 -7.83 -10.10 13.71
N PRO A 37 -8.47 -9.82 14.86
CA PRO A 37 -9.79 -9.21 14.87
C PRO A 37 -9.76 -7.83 14.17
N ILE A 38 -10.71 -7.60 13.28
CA ILE A 38 -10.93 -6.28 12.70
C ILE A 38 -11.80 -5.47 13.66
N PRO A 39 -11.37 -4.26 14.04
CA PRO A 39 -12.16 -3.39 14.90
C PRO A 39 -13.47 -2.97 14.24
N GLU A 40 -14.54 -2.77 15.05
CA GLU A 40 -15.87 -2.37 14.56
C GLU A 40 -15.86 -1.04 13.79
N TYR A 41 -14.92 -0.14 14.08
CA TYR A 41 -14.79 1.14 13.37
C TYR A 41 -14.20 1.00 11.95
N ASP A 42 -13.64 -0.16 11.62
CA ASP A 42 -13.05 -0.45 10.30
C ASP A 42 -13.99 -1.36 9.50
N ASP A 43 -15.24 -0.93 9.36
CA ASP A 43 -16.24 -1.60 8.53
C ASP A 43 -15.96 -1.26 7.06
N ASN A 44 -15.10 -2.08 6.42
CA ASN A 44 -14.74 -1.95 5.04
C ASN A 44 -15.22 -3.16 4.23
N ASP A 45 -15.58 -2.93 2.97
CA ASP A 45 -16.09 -3.94 2.03
C ASP A 45 -14.98 -4.68 1.27
N TYR A 46 -13.71 -4.42 1.59
CA TYR A 46 -12.59 -5.10 0.94
C TYR A 46 -12.61 -6.61 1.21
N THR A 47 -12.11 -7.36 0.24
CA THR A 47 -12.03 -8.82 0.31
C THR A 47 -10.59 -9.32 0.50
N GLY A 48 -10.45 -10.60 0.79
CA GLY A 48 -9.14 -11.24 0.91
C GLY A 48 -8.26 -10.63 2.00
N LEU A 49 -6.98 -10.49 1.70
CA LEU A 49 -5.99 -9.94 2.65
C LEU A 49 -6.08 -8.41 2.74
N THR A 50 -6.58 -7.75 1.69
CA THR A 50 -6.77 -6.29 1.66
C THR A 50 -7.68 -5.80 2.79
N LYS A 51 -8.68 -6.61 3.18
CA LYS A 51 -9.59 -6.30 4.29
C LYS A 51 -8.86 -6.00 5.61
N TYR A 52 -7.64 -6.51 5.77
CA TYR A 52 -6.84 -6.39 7.00
C TYR A 52 -5.83 -5.24 6.94
N HIS A 53 -6.00 -4.28 6.03
CA HIS A 53 -5.07 -3.16 5.81
C HIS A 53 -4.83 -2.31 7.06
N SER A 54 -5.84 -2.19 7.94
CA SER A 54 -5.79 -1.35 9.14
C SER A 54 -5.22 -2.04 10.38
N VAL A 55 -5.19 -3.38 10.38
CA VAL A 55 -4.87 -4.15 11.60
C VAL A 55 -3.45 -4.72 11.62
N TYR A 56 -2.76 -4.76 10.49
CA TYR A 56 -1.41 -5.28 10.40
C TYR A 56 -0.54 -4.46 9.46
N ASN A 57 0.51 -3.84 10.00
CA ASN A 57 1.51 -3.16 9.20
C ASN A 57 2.67 -4.12 8.89
N TRP A 58 2.78 -4.53 7.62
CA TRP A 58 3.80 -5.49 7.18
C TRP A 58 5.23 -4.99 7.38
N LEU A 59 5.46 -3.67 7.45
CA LEU A 59 6.79 -3.13 7.75
C LEU A 59 7.29 -3.49 9.16
N ASN A 60 6.40 -3.93 10.06
CA ASN A 60 6.76 -4.46 11.39
C ASN A 60 7.11 -5.96 11.35
N HIS A 61 6.99 -6.63 10.20
CA HIS A 61 7.29 -8.06 10.12
C HIS A 61 8.81 -8.29 10.19
N PRO A 62 9.32 -9.15 11.13
CA PRO A 62 10.77 -9.29 11.36
C PRO A 62 11.56 -9.73 10.13
N LEU A 63 10.97 -10.53 9.24
CA LEU A 63 11.64 -10.98 8.01
C LEU A 63 11.78 -9.87 6.95
N TRP A 64 11.16 -8.69 7.15
CA TRP A 64 11.29 -7.52 6.29
C TRP A 64 12.34 -6.53 6.78
N GLU A 65 12.76 -6.63 8.04
CA GLU A 65 13.75 -5.74 8.65
C GLU A 65 15.05 -5.59 7.82
N PRO A 66 15.63 -6.67 7.25
CA PRO A 66 16.87 -6.54 6.47
C PRO A 66 16.73 -5.71 5.19
N LEU A 67 15.51 -5.51 4.69
CA LEU A 67 15.26 -4.73 3.48
C LEU A 67 15.17 -3.23 3.74
N ASP A 68 14.97 -2.83 4.99
CA ASP A 68 14.86 -1.43 5.44
C ASP A 68 13.98 -0.57 4.52
N LEU A 69 12.80 -1.11 4.18
CA LEU A 69 11.85 -0.43 3.29
C LEU A 69 11.45 0.97 3.78
N PRO A 70 11.23 1.20 5.09
CA PRO A 70 10.90 2.53 5.60
C PRO A 70 11.95 3.57 5.23
N THR A 71 13.24 3.29 5.44
CA THR A 71 14.34 4.20 5.08
C THR A 71 14.46 4.36 3.57
N ARG A 72 14.29 3.29 2.79
CA ARG A 72 14.31 3.36 1.31
C ARG A 72 13.20 4.28 0.80
N ILE A 73 12.00 4.19 1.34
CA ILE A 73 10.87 5.05 0.99
C ILE A 73 11.16 6.49 1.42
N HIS A 74 11.63 6.72 2.65
CA HIS A 74 11.95 8.05 3.16
C HIS A 74 13.01 8.79 2.33
N ASN A 75 13.91 8.05 1.68
CA ASN A 75 14.92 8.62 0.80
C ASN A 75 14.42 8.99 -0.61
N LEU A 76 13.17 8.67 -0.95
CA LEU A 76 12.58 9.12 -2.22
C LEU A 76 12.44 10.66 -2.24
N PRO A 77 12.56 11.28 -3.42
CA PRO A 77 12.47 12.74 -3.55
C PRO A 77 11.21 13.37 -2.94
N GLU A 78 10.10 12.63 -2.95
CA GLU A 78 8.81 13.06 -2.40
C GLU A 78 8.85 13.22 -0.88
N PHE A 79 9.67 12.42 -0.19
CA PHE A 79 9.64 12.26 1.25
C PHE A 79 10.92 12.71 1.94
N LYS A 80 12.03 12.80 1.21
CA LYS A 80 13.36 13.12 1.78
C LYS A 80 13.35 14.42 2.57
N GLY A 81 13.80 14.33 3.81
CA GLY A 81 13.89 15.48 4.72
C GLY A 81 12.55 15.95 5.27
N LYS A 82 11.51 15.14 5.16
CA LYS A 82 10.19 15.39 5.74
C LYS A 82 9.88 14.33 6.80
N PRO A 83 9.22 14.67 7.91
CA PRO A 83 8.69 13.64 8.79
C PRO A 83 7.57 12.90 8.05
N ILE A 84 7.59 11.58 8.11
CA ILE A 84 6.57 10.74 7.46
C ILE A 84 6.05 9.66 8.40
N SER A 85 4.85 9.18 8.10
CA SER A 85 4.26 8.01 8.73
C SER A 85 3.78 7.06 7.66
N ILE A 86 4.13 5.77 7.79
CA ILE A 86 3.86 4.76 6.77
C ILE A 86 2.99 3.67 7.36
N GLN A 87 1.89 3.38 6.67
CA GLN A 87 1.11 2.16 6.82
C GLN A 87 1.32 1.28 5.60
N CYS A 88 1.46 -0.04 5.81
CA CYS A 88 1.72 -0.99 4.71
C CYS A 88 0.87 -2.25 4.88
N TRP A 89 0.19 -2.66 3.82
CA TRP A 89 -0.56 -3.91 3.78
C TRP A 89 -0.25 -4.75 2.55
N GLY A 90 -0.50 -6.05 2.65
CA GLY A 90 -0.33 -6.99 1.56
C GLY A 90 -1.65 -7.22 0.82
N ASN A 91 -1.56 -7.44 -0.48
CA ASN A 91 -2.67 -7.83 -1.32
C ASN A 91 -2.34 -9.16 -2.01
N ILE A 92 -3.27 -10.11 -1.94
CA ILE A 92 -3.22 -11.35 -2.71
C ILE A 92 -4.52 -11.43 -3.50
N LEU A 93 -4.43 -11.31 -4.82
CA LEU A 93 -5.59 -11.53 -5.70
C LEU A 93 -5.45 -12.89 -6.38
N ARG A 94 -6.44 -13.75 -6.15
CA ARG A 94 -6.57 -15.05 -6.77
C ARG A 94 -7.44 -14.99 -8.02
N GLN A 95 -7.46 -16.05 -8.78
CA GLN A 95 -8.30 -16.13 -9.98
C GLN A 95 -9.77 -15.82 -9.65
N GLY A 96 -10.33 -14.86 -10.37
CA GLY A 96 -11.69 -14.36 -10.18
C GLY A 96 -11.81 -13.17 -9.23
N GLU A 97 -10.76 -12.84 -8.47
CA GLU A 97 -10.75 -11.67 -7.56
C GLU A 97 -10.30 -10.40 -8.29
N ASN A 98 -10.75 -9.26 -7.80
CA ASN A 98 -10.41 -7.92 -8.30
C ASN A 98 -10.20 -6.97 -7.11
N LEU A 99 -9.74 -5.77 -7.41
CA LEU A 99 -9.81 -4.63 -6.50
C LEU A 99 -10.58 -3.54 -7.22
N GLU A 100 -11.75 -3.19 -6.69
CA GLU A 100 -12.64 -2.21 -7.28
C GLU A 100 -11.99 -0.82 -7.33
N GLU A 101 -12.58 0.06 -8.14
CA GLU A 101 -12.16 1.46 -8.21
C GLU A 101 -12.25 2.10 -6.82
N HIS A 102 -11.14 2.70 -6.39
CA HIS A 102 -11.07 3.42 -5.11
C HIS A 102 -10.02 4.53 -5.18
N THR A 103 -10.11 5.43 -4.21
CA THR A 103 -9.08 6.42 -3.86
C THR A 103 -8.65 6.18 -2.41
N HIS A 104 -7.52 6.73 -2.01
CA HIS A 104 -7.03 6.60 -0.63
C HIS A 104 -7.42 7.80 0.25
N GLY A 105 -8.05 8.81 -0.31
CA GLY A 105 -8.45 10.00 0.42
C GLY A 105 -9.81 10.52 -0.02
N THR A 106 -10.51 11.22 0.88
CA THR A 106 -11.81 11.85 0.63
C THR A 106 -11.74 13.36 0.65
N GLY A 107 -10.55 13.97 0.83
CA GLY A 107 -10.35 15.40 0.95
C GLY A 107 -10.20 16.12 -0.39
N GLU A 108 -10.42 17.43 -0.39
CA GLU A 108 -10.20 18.31 -1.56
C GLU A 108 -8.70 18.46 -1.90
N GLU A 109 -7.82 18.16 -0.95
CA GLU A 109 -6.36 18.20 -1.09
C GLU A 109 -5.77 16.82 -0.75
N PRO A 110 -4.81 16.31 -1.55
CA PRO A 110 -4.14 15.07 -1.24
C PRO A 110 -3.27 15.24 0.02
N THR A 111 -3.70 14.64 1.12
CA THR A 111 -3.01 14.74 2.42
C THR A 111 -1.89 13.70 2.57
N PHE A 112 -1.82 12.75 1.67
CA PHE A 112 -0.81 11.70 1.67
C PHE A 112 -0.62 11.09 0.28
N TYR A 113 0.34 10.17 0.18
CA TYR A 113 0.65 9.44 -1.05
C TYR A 113 0.26 7.97 -0.89
N ALA A 114 -0.35 7.42 -1.93
CA ALA A 114 -0.55 6.00 -2.08
C ALA A 114 0.63 5.38 -2.83
N LEU A 115 1.17 4.28 -2.33
CA LEU A 115 2.27 3.55 -2.94
C LEU A 115 1.85 2.11 -3.23
N ASN A 116 2.34 1.55 -4.32
CA ASN A 116 2.16 0.14 -4.64
C ASN A 116 3.44 -0.47 -5.20
N ILE A 117 3.77 -1.70 -4.77
CA ILE A 117 4.85 -2.51 -5.35
C ILE A 117 4.27 -3.87 -5.75
N PHE A 118 4.40 -4.22 -7.02
CA PHE A 118 4.09 -5.55 -7.50
C PHE A 118 5.23 -6.52 -7.17
N LEU A 119 4.93 -7.62 -6.50
CA LEU A 119 5.93 -8.56 -6.00
C LEU A 119 6.03 -9.85 -6.82
N SER A 120 4.89 -10.43 -7.19
CA SER A 120 4.87 -11.68 -7.96
C SER A 120 3.51 -11.93 -8.63
N GLY A 121 3.51 -12.81 -9.62
CA GLY A 121 2.38 -13.21 -10.41
C GLY A 121 2.57 -12.89 -11.89
N ASN A 122 1.49 -12.98 -12.67
CA ASN A 122 1.56 -12.70 -14.10
C ASN A 122 1.72 -11.21 -14.38
N THR A 123 2.78 -10.81 -15.07
CA THR A 123 3.12 -9.42 -15.37
C THR A 123 2.20 -8.76 -16.40
N THR A 124 1.35 -9.52 -17.10
CA THR A 124 0.30 -8.94 -17.95
C THR A 124 -0.90 -8.42 -17.14
N THR A 125 -0.99 -8.76 -15.85
CA THR A 125 -1.91 -8.09 -14.93
C THR A 125 -1.39 -6.68 -14.65
N GLY A 126 -2.27 -5.77 -14.25
CA GLY A 126 -1.86 -4.38 -14.01
C GLY A 126 -2.87 -3.64 -13.17
N THR A 127 -2.65 -2.37 -13.04
CA THR A 127 -3.55 -1.42 -12.38
C THR A 127 -4.19 -0.53 -13.43
N TYR A 128 -5.49 -0.33 -13.33
CA TYR A 128 -6.22 0.62 -14.16
C TYR A 128 -6.36 1.95 -13.42
N TYR A 129 -5.98 3.04 -14.08
CA TYR A 129 -6.07 4.41 -13.59
C TYR A 129 -7.22 5.11 -14.31
N TYR A 130 -8.31 5.38 -13.60
CA TYR A 130 -9.60 5.76 -14.20
C TYR A 130 -9.58 7.16 -14.81
N ASP A 131 -8.97 8.14 -14.16
CA ASP A 131 -8.88 9.51 -14.68
C ASP A 131 -8.03 9.59 -15.95
N ALA A 132 -6.92 8.86 -15.97
CA ALA A 132 -6.06 8.77 -17.14
C ALA A 132 -6.62 7.84 -18.24
N ARG A 133 -7.59 6.97 -17.87
CA ARG A 133 -8.09 5.87 -18.72
C ARG A 133 -6.96 4.98 -19.23
N GLU A 134 -6.00 4.71 -18.35
CA GLU A 134 -4.78 3.98 -18.69
C GLU A 134 -4.67 2.70 -17.87
N TYR A 135 -4.29 1.62 -18.54
CA TYR A 135 -3.94 0.35 -17.93
C TYR A 135 -2.43 0.18 -17.94
N ILE A 136 -1.83 0.11 -16.76
CA ILE A 136 -0.39 -0.07 -16.61
C ILE A 136 -0.09 -1.49 -16.19
N PRO A 137 0.58 -2.30 -17.04
CA PRO A 137 1.04 -3.64 -16.69
C PRO A 137 2.00 -3.61 -15.49
N ASN A 138 2.00 -4.67 -14.70
CA ASN A 138 2.89 -4.78 -13.56
C ASN A 138 4.33 -5.10 -13.98
N GLU A 139 5.29 -4.48 -13.32
CA GLU A 139 6.71 -4.83 -13.38
C GLU A 139 7.18 -5.25 -11.98
N VAL A 140 7.84 -6.41 -11.86
CA VAL A 140 8.28 -6.94 -10.57
C VAL A 140 9.27 -5.98 -9.92
N GLY A 141 8.99 -5.62 -8.67
CA GLY A 141 9.83 -4.70 -7.89
C GLY A 141 9.70 -3.23 -8.26
N GLU A 142 8.81 -2.88 -9.20
CA GLU A 142 8.50 -1.47 -9.51
C GLU A 142 7.66 -0.86 -8.41
N LEU A 143 8.09 0.29 -7.89
CA LEU A 143 7.32 1.10 -6.97
C LEU A 143 6.57 2.19 -7.74
N ILE A 144 5.28 2.24 -7.57
CA ILE A 144 4.41 3.32 -8.04
C ILE A 144 4.09 4.24 -6.87
N VAL A 145 4.23 5.54 -7.07
CA VAL A 145 3.86 6.59 -6.12
C VAL A 145 2.77 7.46 -6.74
N LEU A 146 1.64 7.59 -6.06
CA LEU A 146 0.49 8.40 -6.48
C LEU A 146 0.13 9.39 -5.39
N THR A 147 -0.54 10.49 -5.76
CA THR A 147 -1.34 11.25 -4.79
C THR A 147 -2.60 10.46 -4.44
N SER A 148 -3.09 10.62 -3.20
CA SER A 148 -4.19 9.82 -2.63
C SER A 148 -5.53 9.95 -3.36
N ASP A 149 -5.70 11.00 -4.15
CA ASP A 149 -6.92 11.35 -4.90
C ASP A 149 -7.06 10.64 -6.26
N ILE A 150 -6.01 9.93 -6.72
CA ILE A 150 -6.06 9.24 -8.03
C ILE A 150 -6.90 7.97 -7.93
N PRO A 151 -8.04 7.90 -8.65
CA PRO A 151 -8.88 6.71 -8.66
C PRO A 151 -8.20 5.59 -9.46
N HIS A 152 -8.05 4.44 -8.83
CA HIS A 152 -7.42 3.27 -9.43
C HIS A 152 -8.03 1.97 -8.93
N GLY A 153 -7.73 0.88 -9.63
CA GLY A 153 -8.22 -0.45 -9.30
C GLY A 153 -7.47 -1.54 -10.06
N VAL A 154 -7.71 -2.78 -9.69
CA VAL A 154 -7.14 -3.94 -10.37
C VAL A 154 -8.26 -4.75 -10.99
N PRO A 155 -8.30 -4.90 -12.33
CA PRO A 155 -9.29 -5.73 -13.02
C PRO A 155 -9.27 -7.17 -12.52
N THR A 156 -10.34 -7.91 -12.77
CA THR A 156 -10.46 -9.31 -12.39
C THR A 156 -9.22 -10.10 -12.81
N HIS A 157 -8.59 -10.73 -11.83
CA HIS A 157 -7.41 -11.56 -12.04
C HIS A 157 -7.79 -12.88 -12.71
N LEU A 158 -7.28 -13.14 -13.91
CA LEU A 158 -7.70 -14.28 -14.73
C LEU A 158 -6.76 -15.50 -14.63
N PHE A 159 -5.63 -15.38 -13.94
CA PHE A 159 -4.60 -16.41 -13.89
C PHE A 159 -4.69 -17.26 -12.62
N GLN A 160 -4.26 -18.53 -12.71
CA GLN A 160 -4.21 -19.44 -11.55
C GLN A 160 -3.15 -19.02 -10.52
N GLU A 161 -2.01 -18.49 -11.00
CA GLU A 161 -0.98 -17.95 -10.13
C GLU A 161 -1.47 -16.65 -9.48
N PRO A 162 -1.49 -16.55 -8.14
CA PRO A 162 -1.95 -15.35 -7.46
C PRO A 162 -1.08 -14.12 -7.78
N ARG A 163 -1.74 -12.97 -7.94
CA ARG A 163 -1.08 -11.67 -7.96
C ARG A 163 -0.80 -11.23 -6.53
N VAL A 164 0.46 -10.98 -6.21
CA VAL A 164 0.87 -10.48 -4.88
C VAL A 164 1.48 -9.09 -5.04
N SER A 165 1.00 -8.16 -4.25
CA SER A 165 1.55 -6.80 -4.15
C SER A 165 1.49 -6.30 -2.71
N ILE A 166 2.25 -5.26 -2.43
CA ILE A 166 2.10 -4.46 -1.21
C ILE A 166 1.60 -3.07 -1.61
N ALA A 167 0.74 -2.53 -0.76
CA ALA A 167 0.29 -1.16 -0.88
C ALA A 167 0.62 -0.42 0.43
N MET A 168 0.82 0.89 0.32
CA MET A 168 1.20 1.74 1.45
C MET A 168 0.54 3.09 1.35
N ASP A 169 0.20 3.64 2.51
CA ASP A 169 -0.13 5.05 2.67
C ASP A 169 1.03 5.75 3.37
N VAL A 170 1.52 6.83 2.78
CA VAL A 170 2.61 7.65 3.32
C VAL A 170 2.10 9.06 3.60
N TYR A 171 1.93 9.38 4.86
CA TYR A 171 1.47 10.66 5.35
C TYR A 171 2.66 11.60 5.54
N VAL A 172 2.61 12.75 4.89
CA VAL A 172 3.69 13.77 4.91
C VAL A 172 3.25 15.02 5.65
N ASP A 173 1.94 15.28 5.74
CA ASP A 173 1.42 16.48 6.36
C ASP A 173 1.09 16.29 7.83
N SER A 174 1.25 17.39 8.55
CA SER A 174 1.00 17.50 9.98
C SER A 174 -0.47 17.27 10.37
N ASN A 175 -1.43 17.62 9.53
CA ASN A 175 -2.85 17.57 9.92
C ASN A 175 -3.41 16.14 9.87
N ALA A 176 -3.27 15.44 8.75
CA ALA A 176 -3.70 14.04 8.67
C ALA A 176 -2.93 13.15 9.66
N LEU A 177 -1.63 13.42 9.84
CA LEU A 177 -0.81 12.74 10.84
C LEU A 177 -1.27 13.05 12.26
N GLN A 178 -1.67 14.30 12.55
CA GLN A 178 -2.15 14.67 13.87
C GLN A 178 -3.50 14.00 14.18
N GLU A 179 -4.43 14.00 13.23
CA GLU A 179 -5.70 13.29 13.38
C GLU A 179 -5.50 11.81 13.71
N GLN A 180 -4.58 11.15 13.04
CA GLN A 180 -4.26 9.75 13.32
C GLN A 180 -3.60 9.55 14.68
N LYS A 181 -2.70 10.44 15.07
CA LYS A 181 -2.13 10.42 16.44
C LYS A 181 -3.19 10.60 17.50
N ASP A 182 -4.17 11.46 17.25
CA ASP A 182 -5.28 11.68 18.16
C ASP A 182 -6.18 10.43 18.27
N LEU A 183 -6.45 9.73 17.16
CA LEU A 183 -7.16 8.44 17.17
C LEU A 183 -6.38 7.34 17.92
N VAL A 184 -5.07 7.30 17.79
CA VAL A 184 -4.21 6.41 18.58
C VAL A 184 -4.25 6.78 20.08
N ALA A 185 -4.17 8.06 20.41
CA ALA A 185 -4.21 8.55 21.79
C ALA A 185 -5.56 8.27 22.47
N GLN A 186 -6.66 8.27 21.70
CA GLN A 186 -8.01 7.91 22.15
C GLN A 186 -8.24 6.38 22.24
N GLY A 187 -7.25 5.57 21.84
CA GLY A 187 -7.38 4.11 21.81
C GLY A 187 -8.29 3.57 20.71
N VAL A 188 -8.69 4.41 19.76
CA VAL A 188 -9.49 4.04 18.59
C VAL A 188 -8.65 3.30 17.57
N MET A 189 -7.35 3.63 17.46
CA MET A 189 -6.43 3.04 16.50
C MET A 189 -5.19 2.49 17.20
N SER A 190 -4.64 1.37 16.71
CA SER A 190 -3.37 0.82 17.24
C SER A 190 -2.20 1.73 16.87
N LYS A 191 -1.32 2.01 17.84
CA LYS A 191 -0.07 2.73 17.60
C LYS A 191 0.91 1.98 16.69
N GLU A 192 0.75 0.67 16.56
CA GLU A 192 1.59 -0.20 15.73
C GLU A 192 1.17 -0.15 14.25
N ARG A 193 0.04 0.50 13.96
CA ARG A 193 -0.45 0.68 12.60
C ARG A 193 0.52 1.48 11.71
N PHE A 194 1.29 2.39 12.30
CA PHE A 194 2.20 3.27 11.56
C PHE A 194 3.65 3.11 12.00
N ILE A 195 4.57 3.24 11.03
CA ILE A 195 5.98 3.50 11.28
C ILE A 195 6.23 4.99 11.05
N HIS A 196 6.87 5.65 12.02
CA HIS A 196 7.19 7.07 11.96
C HIS A 196 8.68 7.27 11.71
N LEU A 197 9.01 8.12 10.76
CA LEU A 197 10.38 8.53 10.45
C LEU A 197 10.47 10.06 10.58
N SER A 198 11.50 10.52 11.31
CA SER A 198 11.80 11.95 11.46
C SER A 198 12.49 12.52 10.23
N ALA A 199 12.43 13.83 10.06
CA ALA A 199 13.14 14.56 9.01
C ALA A 199 14.67 14.42 9.16
#